data_d76021db4bbe731c350d6b20a3e00a19
#
_entry.id   d76021db4bbe731c350d6b20a3e00a19
#
_cell.length_a   1.000
_cell.length_b   1.000
_cell.length_c   1.000
_cell.angle_alpha   90.00
_cell.angle_beta   90.00
_cell.angle_gamma   90.00
#
_symmetry.space_group_name_H-M   'P 1'
#
loop_
_entity.id
_entity.type
_entity.pdbx_description
1 polymer ?
#
loop_
_entity_poly.entity_id
_entity_poly.type
_entity_poly.pdbx_seq_one_letter_code
_entity_poly.pdbx_strand_id
1 'polypeptide(L)'
;MANYRLSNEAKNDLIRIHQYGVRRFGITQADKYFNSFFECFELISQRPFSFESVSYIKKDYRRCVCGVDSIYFKINGNIIEIMAIVGRQDLNEKL
;
A
#
# COMPACT_ATOMS: atom_id res chain seq x y z
N MET A 1 8.74 -18.27 1.55
CA MET A 1 7.66 -17.28 1.65
C MET A 1 8.26 -15.94 2.05
N ALA A 2 7.92 -14.90 1.32
CA ALA A 2 8.47 -13.58 1.60
C ALA A 2 7.78 -12.93 2.79
N ASN A 3 8.53 -12.11 3.51
CA ASN A 3 7.99 -11.23 4.55
C ASN A 3 7.85 -9.84 3.97
N TYR A 4 7.10 -8.99 4.64
CA TYR A 4 7.01 -7.59 4.24
C TYR A 4 7.35 -6.68 5.41
N ARG A 5 7.74 -5.46 5.07
CA ARG A 5 7.91 -4.39 6.05
C ARG A 5 7.40 -3.09 5.47
N LEU A 6 7.01 -2.19 6.34
CA LEU A 6 6.47 -0.89 5.95
C LEU A 6 7.54 0.18 6.08
N SER A 7 7.69 0.98 5.04
CA SER A 7 8.51 2.19 5.13
C SER A 7 7.85 3.19 6.07
N ASN A 8 8.60 4.18 6.52
CA ASN A 8 8.02 5.26 7.32
C ASN A 8 6.93 6.00 6.55
N GLU A 9 7.15 6.19 5.25
CA GLU A 9 6.16 6.81 4.38
C GLU A 9 4.86 6.02 4.37
N ALA A 10 4.95 4.70 4.20
CA ALA A 10 3.77 3.84 4.17
C ALA A 10 3.03 3.87 5.51
N LYS A 11 3.76 3.86 6.62
CA LYS A 11 3.14 3.96 7.95
C LYS A 11 2.36 5.26 8.10
N ASN A 12 2.96 6.36 7.69
CA ASN A 12 2.31 7.66 7.73
C ASN A 12 1.08 7.70 6.83
N ASP A 13 1.16 7.08 5.66
CA ASP A 13 0.04 6.98 4.75
C ASP A 13 -1.13 6.23 5.38
N LEU A 14 -0.85 5.10 6.06
CA LEU A 14 -1.90 4.34 6.74
C LEU A 14 -2.59 5.16 7.82
N ILE A 15 -1.82 5.90 8.62
CA ILE A 15 -2.38 6.76 9.66
C ILE A 15 -3.28 7.81 9.05
N ARG A 16 -2.82 8.47 8.00
CA ARG A 16 -3.58 9.52 7.30
C ARG A 16 -4.88 8.96 6.73
N ILE A 17 -4.79 7.81 6.08
CA ILE A 17 -5.96 7.15 5.49
C ILE A 17 -6.98 6.79 6.56
N HIS A 18 -6.52 6.25 7.68
CA HIS A 18 -7.41 5.88 8.78
C HIS A 18 -8.08 7.12 9.38
N GLN A 19 -7.32 8.17 9.65
CA GLN A 19 -7.87 9.40 10.22
C GLN A 19 -8.92 10.03 9.28
N TYR A 20 -8.62 10.05 7.99
CA TYR A 20 -9.57 10.55 7.00
C TYR A 20 -10.85 9.71 7.02
N GLY A 21 -10.69 8.39 7.05
CA GLY A 21 -11.83 7.46 7.08
C GLY A 21 -12.71 7.64 8.29
N VAL A 22 -12.10 7.84 9.46
CA VAL A 22 -12.85 8.07 10.70
C VAL A 22 -13.71 9.32 10.58
N ARG A 23 -13.12 10.39 10.09
CA ARG A 23 -13.85 11.67 9.93
C ARG A 23 -14.97 11.56 8.90
N ARG A 24 -14.74 10.80 7.83
CA ARG A 24 -15.68 10.76 6.70
C ARG A 24 -16.75 9.68 6.85
N PHE A 25 -16.40 8.52 7.40
CA PHE A 25 -17.25 7.34 7.38
C PHE A 25 -17.50 6.74 8.77
N GLY A 26 -16.82 7.22 9.80
CA GLY A 26 -16.91 6.68 11.15
C GLY A 26 -15.87 5.58 11.42
N ILE A 27 -15.70 5.27 12.71
CA ILE A 27 -14.61 4.39 13.15
C ILE A 27 -14.75 2.96 12.63
N THR A 28 -15.97 2.42 12.60
CA THR A 28 -16.19 1.03 12.20
C THR A 28 -15.76 0.82 10.75
N GLN A 29 -16.19 1.72 9.86
CA GLN A 29 -15.85 1.62 8.45
C GLN A 29 -14.36 1.88 8.23
N ALA A 30 -13.81 2.86 8.95
CA ALA A 30 -12.38 3.16 8.85
C ALA A 30 -11.52 1.98 9.28
N ASP A 31 -11.91 1.28 10.36
CA ASP A 31 -11.18 0.12 10.82
C ASP A 31 -11.22 -1.02 9.79
N LYS A 32 -12.37 -1.25 9.17
CA LYS A 32 -12.49 -2.26 8.13
C LYS A 32 -11.54 -1.97 6.96
N TYR A 33 -11.52 -0.73 6.52
CA TYR A 33 -10.67 -0.33 5.41
C TYR A 33 -9.20 -0.44 5.78
N PHE A 34 -8.85 0.02 6.99
CA PHE A 34 -7.49 -0.10 7.50
C PHE A 34 -7.02 -1.55 7.50
N ASN A 35 -7.86 -2.47 8.00
CA ASN A 35 -7.51 -3.89 8.06
C ASN A 35 -7.36 -4.51 6.68
N SER A 36 -8.09 -4.00 5.68
CA SER A 36 -7.99 -4.52 4.33
C SER A 36 -6.60 -4.34 3.73
N PHE A 37 -5.87 -3.30 4.15
CA PHE A 37 -4.50 -3.09 3.69
C PHE A 37 -3.59 -4.23 4.15
N PHE A 38 -3.76 -4.70 5.37
CA PHE A 38 -2.92 -5.78 5.89
C PHE A 38 -3.20 -7.09 5.17
N GLU A 39 -4.44 -7.33 4.74
CA GLU A 39 -4.76 -8.47 3.89
C GLU A 39 -4.04 -8.35 2.55
N CYS A 40 -4.02 -7.15 1.98
CA CYS A 40 -3.29 -6.89 0.74
C CYS A 40 -1.78 -7.10 0.91
N PHE A 41 -1.21 -6.66 2.03
CA PHE A 41 0.21 -6.85 2.30
C PHE A 41 0.55 -8.35 2.37
N GLU A 42 -0.30 -9.13 3.01
CA GLU A 42 -0.13 -10.58 3.08
C GLU A 42 -0.13 -11.21 1.69
N LEU A 43 -1.11 -10.80 0.89
CA LEU A 43 -1.22 -11.31 -0.48
C LEU A 43 0.00 -10.94 -1.32
N ILE A 44 0.47 -9.71 -1.18
CA ILE A 44 1.68 -9.24 -1.88
C ILE A 44 2.89 -10.10 -1.46
N SER A 45 3.00 -10.40 -0.17
CA SER A 45 4.16 -11.16 0.31
C SER A 45 4.14 -12.59 -0.19
N GLN A 46 2.96 -13.14 -0.44
CA GLN A 46 2.82 -14.50 -0.97
C GLN A 46 3.06 -14.56 -2.47
N ARG A 47 2.65 -13.55 -3.21
CA ARG A 47 2.67 -13.56 -4.68
C ARG A 47 3.14 -12.23 -5.26
N PRO A 48 4.35 -11.78 -4.93
CA PRO A 48 4.78 -10.42 -5.32
C PRO A 48 4.84 -10.21 -6.84
N PHE A 49 5.16 -11.26 -7.60
CA PHE A 49 5.28 -11.14 -9.05
C PHE A 49 3.93 -11.22 -9.78
N SER A 50 2.84 -11.45 -9.05
CA SER A 50 1.50 -11.44 -9.64
C SER A 50 0.97 -10.02 -9.86
N PHE A 51 1.63 -9.02 -9.29
CA PHE A 51 1.19 -7.64 -9.38
C PHE A 51 1.98 -6.90 -10.46
N GLU A 52 1.36 -5.90 -11.06
CA GLU A 52 1.95 -5.21 -12.22
C GLU A 52 3.20 -4.44 -11.84
N SER A 53 4.17 -4.46 -12.76
CA SER A 53 5.33 -3.60 -12.65
C SER A 53 4.94 -2.18 -13.06
N VAL A 54 5.36 -1.20 -12.27
CA VAL A 54 5.16 0.20 -12.58
C VAL A 54 6.50 0.92 -12.64
N SER A 55 7.51 0.24 -13.20
CA SER A 55 8.86 0.80 -13.33
C SER A 55 8.86 2.08 -14.17
N TYR A 56 7.85 2.28 -15.01
CA TYR A 56 7.70 3.53 -15.77
C TYR A 56 7.34 4.72 -14.86
N ILE A 57 6.82 4.46 -13.65
CA ILE A 57 6.55 5.50 -12.65
C ILE A 57 7.76 5.66 -11.76
N LYS A 58 8.26 4.55 -11.22
CA LYS A 58 9.44 4.54 -10.39
C LYS A 58 10.12 3.18 -10.51
N LYS A 59 11.44 3.18 -10.70
CA LYS A 59 12.21 1.98 -10.98
C LYS A 59 11.96 0.91 -9.92
N ASP A 60 11.70 -0.31 -10.40
CA ASP A 60 11.51 -1.51 -9.60
C ASP A 60 10.26 -1.53 -8.74
N TYR A 61 9.38 -0.54 -8.91
CA TYR A 61 8.13 -0.52 -8.15
C TYR A 61 7.07 -1.40 -8.83
N ARG A 62 6.22 -1.99 -7.99
CA ARG A 62 5.02 -2.71 -8.39
C ARG A 62 3.83 -2.12 -7.64
N ARG A 63 2.64 -2.41 -8.12
CA ARG A 63 1.42 -1.82 -7.57
C ARG A 63 0.38 -2.88 -7.30
N CYS A 64 -0.28 -2.76 -6.13
CA CYS A 64 -1.46 -3.53 -5.76
C CYS A 64 -2.58 -2.55 -5.44
N VAL A 65 -3.68 -2.64 -6.16
CA VAL A 65 -4.86 -1.80 -5.89
C VAL A 65 -5.59 -2.34 -4.68
N CYS A 66 -5.88 -1.49 -3.72
CA CYS A 66 -6.61 -1.85 -2.51
C CYS A 66 -7.68 -0.78 -2.28
N GLY A 67 -8.93 -1.11 -2.58
CA GLY A 67 -10.01 -0.14 -2.53
C GLY A 67 -9.79 0.99 -3.51
N VAL A 68 -9.82 2.22 -3.02
CA VAL A 68 -9.59 3.42 -3.84
C VAL A 68 -8.13 3.86 -3.82
N ASP A 69 -7.28 3.15 -3.10
CA ASP A 69 -5.86 3.47 -2.98
C ASP A 69 -5.02 2.42 -3.66
N SER A 70 -3.78 2.77 -3.94
CA SER A 70 -2.80 1.85 -4.52
C SER A 70 -1.63 1.70 -3.58
N ILE A 71 -1.21 0.45 -3.39
CA ILE A 71 -0.05 0.11 -2.59
C ILE A 71 1.13 -0.04 -3.54
N TYR A 72 2.18 0.74 -3.32
CA TYR A 72 3.41 0.66 -4.11
C TYR A 72 4.47 -0.04 -3.31
N PHE A 73 5.08 -1.06 -3.91
CA PHE A 73 6.06 -1.87 -3.21
C PHE A 73 7.18 -2.26 -4.15
N LYS A 74 8.28 -2.72 -3.58
CA LYS A 74 9.38 -3.32 -4.33
C LYS A 74 9.87 -4.57 -3.63
N ILE A 75 10.52 -5.43 -4.40
CA ILE A 75 11.02 -6.71 -3.91
C ILE A 75 12.51 -6.54 -3.64
N ASN A 76 12.93 -6.86 -2.43
CA ASN A 76 14.32 -6.78 -2.03
C ASN A 76 14.71 -8.13 -1.40
N GLY A 77 15.20 -9.04 -2.26
CA GLY A 77 15.50 -10.40 -1.81
C GLY A 77 14.25 -11.11 -1.33
N ASN A 78 14.26 -11.53 -0.06
CA ASN A 78 13.11 -12.20 0.55
C ASN A 78 12.14 -11.26 1.22
N ILE A 79 12.37 -9.96 1.12
CA ILE A 79 11.56 -8.97 1.82
C ILE A 79 10.83 -8.10 0.80
N ILE A 80 9.54 -7.91 1.05
CA ILE A 80 8.73 -6.97 0.30
C ILE A 80 8.76 -5.65 1.06
N GLU A 81 9.17 -4.59 0.40
CA GLU A 81 9.17 -3.26 1.01
C GLU A 81 7.94 -2.50 0.52
N ILE A 82 7.01 -2.24 1.45
CA ILE A 82 5.84 -1.42 1.16
C ILE A 82 6.28 0.03 1.25
N MET A 83 6.32 0.71 0.10
CA MET A 83 6.96 2.02 0.00
C MET A 83 6.01 3.18 0.20
N ALA A 84 4.78 3.05 -0.30
CA ALA A 84 3.81 4.14 -0.20
C ALA A 84 2.41 3.59 -0.48
N ILE A 85 1.40 4.28 0.05
CA ILE A 85 -0.01 4.01 -0.26
C ILE A 85 -0.59 5.35 -0.72
N VAL A 86 -1.06 5.39 -1.96
CA VAL A 86 -1.37 6.64 -2.64
C VAL A 86 -2.74 6.56 -3.30
N GLY A 87 -3.57 7.56 -3.05
CA GLY A 87 -4.80 7.72 -3.80
C GLY A 87 -4.48 8.18 -5.21
N ARG A 88 -5.44 7.99 -6.12
CA ARG A 88 -5.20 8.24 -7.53
C ARG A 88 -4.76 9.68 -7.80
N GLN A 89 -5.36 10.65 -7.12
CA GLN A 89 -5.08 12.05 -7.35
C GLN A 89 -3.74 12.50 -6.78
N ASP A 90 -3.14 11.71 -5.90
CA ASP A 90 -1.90 12.08 -5.22
C ASP A 90 -0.66 11.49 -5.88
N LEU A 91 -0.84 10.71 -6.93
CA LEU A 91 0.25 9.91 -7.51
C LEU A 91 1.46 10.75 -7.91
N ASN A 92 1.23 11.85 -8.59
CA ASN A 92 2.31 12.67 -9.12
C ASN A 92 3.12 13.37 -8.02
N GLU A 93 2.51 13.59 -6.87
CA GLU A 93 3.17 14.28 -5.76
C GLU A 93 3.97 13.31 -4.89
N LYS A 94 3.49 12.08 -4.75
CA LYS A 94 4.07 11.12 -3.80
C LYS A 94 5.22 10.31 -4.40
N LEU A 95 5.14 10.04 -5.68
CA LEU A 95 6.11 9.22 -6.35
C LEU A 95 6.94 10.02 -7.33
#